data_3dda65e97564da086bf6a1af7aadea74
#
_entry.id   3dda65e97564da086bf6a1af7aadea74
#
_cell.length_a   1.000
_cell.length_b   1.000
_cell.length_c   1.000
_cell.angle_alpha   90.00
_cell.angle_beta   90.00
_cell.angle_gamma   90.00
#
_symmetry.space_group_name_H-M   'P 1'
#
loop_
_entity.id
_entity.type
_entity.pdbx_description
1 polymer ?
#
loop_
_entity_poly.entity_id
_entity_poly.type
_entity_poly.pdbx_seq_one_letter_code
_entity_poly.pdbx_strand_id
1 'polypeptide(L)'
;MPNVGEYHPAIVHFAIALVVIGVIFRWISLSGRAAFTGPAAATLLLVGTLVTVVAVKSGTDAHGPVERIPGARQAVVDHEHAGERARNVFLAVAALELIALIVRRRNLNVARGSLWGSAIVGVFGMTAMYKAGGLGGDVVYRYAGGVGTRHGDTADVNRLYLAALYQSAQQARAQHDSARAAQLFTELARQFPADTNVRLLAIESLIRDRKDAREALAALSRIDVRPDDRRLRLRVAFLRADAYVAAGQHDAARSSLQQLARDFPDMQQRIEARIAQIK
;
A
#
# COMPACT_ATOMS: atom_id res chain seq x y z
N MET A 1 -23.96 -10.01 16.89
CA MET A 1 -23.48 -10.18 15.50
C MET A 1 -22.06 -10.70 15.57
N PRO A 2 -21.61 -11.56 14.66
CA PRO A 2 -20.21 -12.00 14.65
C PRO A 2 -19.27 -10.80 14.46
N ASN A 3 -18.05 -10.91 15.00
CA ASN A 3 -17.01 -9.89 14.80
C ASN A 3 -16.53 -9.95 13.34
N VAL A 4 -16.65 -8.84 12.63
CA VAL A 4 -16.27 -8.72 11.21
C VAL A 4 -15.12 -7.72 11.01
N GLY A 5 -14.42 -7.34 12.09
CA GLY A 5 -13.35 -6.35 12.07
C GLY A 5 -12.22 -6.69 11.10
N GLU A 6 -11.82 -7.96 11.00
CA GLU A 6 -10.76 -8.41 10.06
C GLU A 6 -11.11 -8.14 8.59
N TYR A 7 -12.41 -8.13 8.25
CA TYR A 7 -12.88 -7.88 6.88
C TYR A 7 -13.07 -6.38 6.57
N HIS A 8 -12.87 -5.50 7.56
CA HIS A 8 -13.08 -4.07 7.40
C HIS A 8 -12.41 -3.48 6.15
N PRO A 9 -11.12 -3.77 5.84
CA PRO A 9 -10.49 -3.23 4.64
C PRO A 9 -11.18 -3.66 3.34
N ALA A 10 -11.59 -4.92 3.24
CA ALA A 10 -12.30 -5.41 2.06
C ALA A 10 -13.68 -4.77 1.91
N ILE A 11 -14.45 -4.71 3.00
CA ILE A 11 -15.80 -4.12 3.02
C ILE A 11 -15.77 -2.64 2.60
N VAL A 12 -14.81 -1.88 3.09
CA VAL A 12 -14.63 -0.45 2.76
C VAL A 12 -14.39 -0.25 1.26
N HIS A 13 -13.58 -1.10 0.61
CA HIS A 13 -13.36 -0.99 -0.83
C HIS A 13 -14.64 -1.17 -1.64
N PHE A 14 -15.49 -2.13 -1.26
CA PHE A 14 -16.83 -2.29 -1.87
C PHE A 14 -17.72 -1.08 -1.62
N ALA A 15 -17.79 -0.56 -0.39
CA ALA A 15 -18.57 0.62 -0.07
C ALA A 15 -18.18 1.80 -0.97
N ILE A 16 -16.89 2.12 -1.04
CA ILE A 16 -16.37 3.24 -1.83
C ILE A 16 -16.71 3.06 -3.32
N ALA A 17 -16.43 1.89 -3.88
CA ALA A 17 -16.67 1.63 -5.30
C ALA A 17 -18.14 1.80 -5.67
N LEU A 18 -19.05 1.20 -4.91
CA LEU A 18 -20.49 1.24 -5.18
C LEU A 18 -21.05 2.65 -5.10
N VAL A 19 -20.73 3.40 -4.04
CA VAL A 19 -21.32 4.73 -3.87
C VAL A 19 -20.73 5.74 -4.86
N VAL A 20 -19.44 5.68 -5.15
CA VAL A 20 -18.79 6.60 -6.11
C VAL A 20 -19.34 6.38 -7.51
N ILE A 21 -19.38 5.13 -7.99
CA ILE A 21 -19.95 4.81 -9.30
C ILE A 21 -21.45 5.16 -9.33
N GLY A 22 -22.16 4.90 -8.24
CA GLY A 22 -23.57 5.24 -8.10
C GLY A 22 -23.84 6.73 -8.27
N VAL A 23 -23.05 7.60 -7.61
CA VAL A 23 -23.16 9.07 -7.75
C VAL A 23 -22.83 9.52 -9.17
N ILE A 24 -21.76 9.00 -9.77
CA ILE A 24 -21.39 9.31 -11.16
C ILE A 24 -22.55 8.92 -12.11
N PHE A 25 -23.10 7.73 -11.94
CA PHE A 25 -24.22 7.27 -12.77
C PHE A 25 -25.50 8.10 -12.53
N ARG A 26 -25.71 8.60 -11.32
CA ARG A 26 -26.83 9.50 -11.04
C ARG A 26 -26.69 10.81 -11.82
N TRP A 27 -25.50 11.40 -11.88
CA TRP A 27 -25.24 12.59 -12.69
C TRP A 27 -25.42 12.34 -14.18
N ILE A 28 -24.91 11.22 -14.69
CA ILE A 28 -25.10 10.83 -16.11
C ILE A 28 -26.60 10.64 -16.41
N SER A 29 -27.33 9.97 -15.53
CA SER A 29 -28.78 9.74 -15.66
C SER A 29 -29.56 11.04 -15.78
N LEU A 30 -29.21 12.08 -15.00
CA LEU A 30 -29.86 13.39 -15.04
C LEU A 30 -29.60 14.16 -16.36
N SER A 31 -28.50 13.85 -17.08
CA SER A 31 -28.24 14.40 -18.38
C SER A 31 -29.09 13.78 -19.51
N GLY A 32 -29.78 12.70 -19.26
CA GLY A 32 -30.59 11.98 -20.23
C GLY A 32 -29.81 11.18 -21.30
N ARG A 33 -28.47 11.20 -21.26
CA ARG A 33 -27.62 10.60 -22.32
C ARG A 33 -27.54 9.09 -22.33
N ALA A 34 -27.78 8.42 -21.17
CA ALA A 34 -27.66 6.97 -21.04
C ALA A 34 -28.78 6.42 -20.17
N ALA A 35 -29.80 5.86 -20.78
CA ALA A 35 -31.02 5.42 -20.09
C ALA A 35 -30.77 4.38 -18.97
N PHE A 36 -29.78 3.49 -19.19
CA PHE A 36 -29.44 2.44 -18.22
C PHE A 36 -28.86 2.99 -16.89
N THR A 37 -28.27 4.17 -16.91
CA THR A 37 -27.58 4.72 -15.73
C THR A 37 -28.57 5.11 -14.62
N GLY A 38 -29.82 5.39 -14.92
CA GLY A 38 -30.83 5.71 -13.92
C GLY A 38 -31.10 4.53 -12.95
N PRO A 39 -31.57 3.39 -13.46
CA PRO A 39 -31.77 2.18 -12.64
C PRO A 39 -30.47 1.69 -11.97
N ALA A 40 -29.35 1.72 -12.72
CA ALA A 40 -28.05 1.32 -12.18
C ALA A 40 -27.60 2.20 -11.00
N ALA A 41 -27.75 3.54 -11.12
CA ALA A 41 -27.46 4.46 -10.02
C ALA A 41 -28.29 4.16 -8.78
N ALA A 42 -29.60 3.96 -8.92
CA ALA A 42 -30.47 3.62 -7.79
C ALA A 42 -30.01 2.34 -7.07
N THR A 43 -29.72 1.28 -7.84
CA THR A 43 -29.23 0.01 -7.28
C THR A 43 -27.88 0.20 -6.57
N LEU A 44 -26.92 0.86 -7.22
CA LEU A 44 -25.58 1.06 -6.67
C LEU A 44 -25.61 1.94 -5.40
N LEU A 45 -26.42 3.00 -5.38
CA LEU A 45 -26.54 3.88 -4.23
C LEU A 45 -27.24 3.20 -3.05
N LEU A 46 -28.30 2.44 -3.30
CA LEU A 46 -29.00 1.71 -2.23
C LEU A 46 -28.14 0.59 -1.65
N VAL A 47 -27.58 -0.27 -2.51
CA VAL A 47 -26.69 -1.36 -2.06
C VAL A 47 -25.42 -0.79 -1.44
N GLY A 48 -24.80 0.23 -2.07
CA GLY A 48 -23.61 0.88 -1.55
C GLY A 48 -23.83 1.50 -0.17
N THR A 49 -25.01 2.11 0.08
CA THR A 49 -25.36 2.62 1.40
C THR A 49 -25.45 1.49 2.43
N LEU A 50 -26.07 0.36 2.09
CA LEU A 50 -26.12 -0.81 2.99
C LEU A 50 -24.70 -1.31 3.31
N VAL A 51 -23.83 -1.40 2.29
CA VAL A 51 -22.41 -1.79 2.50
C VAL A 51 -21.68 -0.76 3.36
N THR A 52 -21.99 0.54 3.21
CA THR A 52 -21.40 1.60 4.07
C THR A 52 -21.81 1.43 5.53
N VAL A 53 -23.06 1.03 5.81
CA VAL A 53 -23.50 0.70 7.18
C VAL A 53 -22.71 -0.48 7.75
N VAL A 54 -22.51 -1.53 6.94
CA VAL A 54 -21.69 -2.69 7.33
C VAL A 54 -20.22 -2.30 7.52
N ALA A 55 -19.71 -1.38 6.68
CA ALA A 55 -18.35 -0.87 6.80
C ALA A 55 -18.11 -0.14 8.15
N VAL A 56 -19.06 0.72 8.58
CA VAL A 56 -18.98 1.36 9.90
C VAL A 56 -19.00 0.32 11.00
N LYS A 57 -19.92 -0.66 10.93
CA LYS A 57 -19.98 -1.75 11.93
C LYS A 57 -18.66 -2.52 12.00
N SER A 58 -18.09 -2.89 10.86
CA SER A 58 -16.81 -3.61 10.82
C SER A 58 -15.64 -2.77 11.37
N GLY A 59 -15.68 -1.45 11.15
CA GLY A 59 -14.71 -0.51 11.75
C GLY A 59 -14.81 -0.49 13.27
N THR A 60 -16.02 -0.39 13.82
CA THR A 60 -16.25 -0.45 15.27
C THR A 60 -15.79 -1.78 15.87
N ASP A 61 -15.97 -2.91 15.16
CA ASP A 61 -15.46 -4.21 15.61
C ASP A 61 -13.91 -4.28 15.62
N ALA A 62 -13.26 -3.58 14.69
CA ALA A 62 -11.81 -3.49 14.61
C ALA A 62 -11.18 -2.48 15.61
N HIS A 63 -11.99 -1.58 16.19
CA HIS A 63 -11.54 -0.42 16.96
C HIS A 63 -10.67 -0.79 18.16
N GLY A 64 -11.14 -1.70 19.02
CA GLY A 64 -10.50 -2.00 20.29
C GLY A 64 -9.04 -2.44 20.22
N PRO A 65 -8.65 -3.42 19.38
CA PRO A 65 -7.26 -3.82 19.24
C PRO A 65 -6.36 -2.71 18.71
N VAL A 66 -6.86 -1.88 17.78
CA VAL A 66 -6.08 -0.80 17.16
C VAL A 66 -5.92 0.40 18.08
N GLU A 67 -6.96 0.76 18.82
CA GLU A 67 -6.93 1.86 19.80
C GLU A 67 -5.86 1.68 20.89
N ARG A 68 -5.53 0.43 21.23
CA ARG A 68 -4.52 0.09 22.25
C ARG A 68 -3.09 0.32 21.77
N ILE A 69 -2.86 0.52 20.48
CA ILE A 69 -1.54 0.86 19.96
C ILE A 69 -1.16 2.25 20.47
N PRO A 70 0.03 2.42 21.10
CA PRO A 70 0.43 3.70 21.66
C PRO A 70 0.35 4.84 20.63
N GLY A 71 -0.41 5.89 20.97
CA GLY A 71 -0.61 7.07 20.12
C GLY A 71 -1.71 6.94 19.08
N ALA A 72 -2.29 5.76 18.83
CA ALA A 72 -3.28 5.55 17.76
C ALA A 72 -4.69 6.04 18.12
N ARG A 73 -5.04 6.13 19.41
CA ARG A 73 -6.41 6.37 19.87
C ARG A 73 -7.13 7.50 19.16
N GLN A 74 -6.51 8.67 19.06
CA GLN A 74 -7.14 9.84 18.45
C GLN A 74 -7.38 9.62 16.96
N ALA A 75 -6.42 9.04 16.25
CA ALA A 75 -6.55 8.75 14.83
C ALA A 75 -7.68 7.74 14.54
N VAL A 76 -7.84 6.74 15.40
CA VAL A 76 -8.93 5.75 15.31
C VAL A 76 -10.29 6.42 15.50
N VAL A 77 -10.44 7.25 16.53
CA VAL A 77 -11.68 8.00 16.81
C VAL A 77 -12.03 8.98 15.69
N ASP A 78 -11.03 9.70 15.16
CA ASP A 78 -11.24 10.64 14.04
C ASP A 78 -11.70 9.91 12.78
N HIS A 79 -11.11 8.74 12.49
CA HIS A 79 -11.52 7.87 11.38
C HIS A 79 -12.95 7.34 11.57
N GLU A 80 -13.29 6.86 12.76
CA GLU A 80 -14.63 6.38 13.09
C GLU A 80 -15.69 7.47 12.86
N HIS A 81 -15.48 8.67 13.43
CA HIS A 81 -16.40 9.79 13.25
C HIS A 81 -16.55 10.21 11.79
N ALA A 82 -15.45 10.15 11.01
CA ALA A 82 -15.52 10.46 9.58
C ALA A 82 -16.32 9.39 8.80
N GLY A 83 -16.16 8.12 9.14
CA GLY A 83 -16.93 7.00 8.59
C GLY A 83 -18.43 7.13 8.91
N GLU A 84 -18.77 7.48 10.15
CA GLU A 84 -20.15 7.72 10.56
C GLU A 84 -20.81 8.89 9.81
N ARG A 85 -20.07 9.99 9.61
CA ARG A 85 -20.56 11.12 8.79
C ARG A 85 -20.82 10.70 7.37
N ALA A 86 -19.90 9.95 6.75
CA ALA A 86 -20.09 9.43 5.39
C ALA A 86 -21.32 8.52 5.32
N ARG A 87 -21.49 7.58 6.26
CA ARG A 87 -22.70 6.74 6.38
C ARG A 87 -23.96 7.57 6.43
N ASN A 88 -24.01 8.58 7.30
CA ASN A 88 -25.21 9.39 7.50
C ASN A 88 -25.60 10.17 6.23
N VAL A 89 -24.60 10.69 5.50
CA VAL A 89 -24.85 11.36 4.21
C VAL A 89 -25.39 10.37 3.17
N PHE A 90 -24.82 9.15 3.08
CA PHE A 90 -25.35 8.16 2.13
C PHE A 90 -26.70 7.58 2.55
N LEU A 91 -27.05 7.55 3.83
CA LEU A 91 -28.40 7.25 4.27
C LEU A 91 -29.40 8.32 3.74
N ALA A 92 -29.03 9.59 3.75
CA ALA A 92 -29.87 10.65 3.15
C ALA A 92 -29.97 10.47 1.62
N VAL A 93 -28.87 10.11 0.93
CA VAL A 93 -28.89 9.77 -0.50
C VAL A 93 -29.86 8.60 -0.77
N ALA A 94 -29.76 7.52 0.00
CA ALA A 94 -30.65 6.37 -0.14
C ALA A 94 -32.13 6.73 0.10
N ALA A 95 -32.39 7.57 1.08
CA ALA A 95 -33.78 8.07 1.33
C ALA A 95 -34.32 8.84 0.11
N LEU A 96 -33.51 9.72 -0.49
CA LEU A 96 -33.89 10.47 -1.69
C LEU A 96 -34.12 9.55 -2.90
N GLU A 97 -33.30 8.52 -3.09
CA GLU A 97 -33.51 7.50 -4.12
C GLU A 97 -34.81 6.71 -3.91
N LEU A 98 -35.09 6.30 -2.68
CA LEU A 98 -36.31 5.59 -2.34
C LEU A 98 -37.56 6.47 -2.56
N ILE A 99 -37.50 7.74 -2.13
CA ILE A 99 -38.60 8.70 -2.40
C ILE A 99 -38.83 8.81 -3.90
N ALA A 100 -37.78 8.99 -4.70
CA ALA A 100 -37.90 9.07 -6.15
C ALA A 100 -38.52 7.82 -6.75
N LEU A 101 -38.16 6.62 -6.30
CA LEU A 101 -38.70 5.36 -6.78
C LEU A 101 -40.20 5.19 -6.42
N ILE A 102 -40.61 5.58 -5.21
CA ILE A 102 -41.99 5.44 -4.72
C ILE A 102 -42.89 6.43 -5.42
N VAL A 103 -42.47 7.72 -5.52
CA VAL A 103 -43.37 8.78 -5.98
C VAL A 103 -43.38 8.96 -7.50
N ARG A 104 -42.48 8.35 -8.26
CA ARG A 104 -42.33 8.57 -9.71
C ARG A 104 -43.61 8.35 -10.53
N ARG A 105 -44.49 7.47 -10.07
CA ARG A 105 -45.79 7.19 -10.75
C ARG A 105 -46.88 8.22 -10.40
N ARG A 106 -46.72 8.95 -9.30
CA ARG A 106 -47.72 9.90 -8.78
C ARG A 106 -47.33 11.35 -9.03
N ASN A 107 -46.05 11.67 -8.89
CA ASN A 107 -45.55 13.04 -9.01
C ASN A 107 -44.12 13.04 -9.58
N LEU A 108 -44.01 13.29 -10.89
CA LEU A 108 -42.75 13.33 -11.60
C LEU A 108 -41.83 14.49 -11.16
N ASN A 109 -42.43 15.61 -10.71
CA ASN A 109 -41.64 16.75 -10.28
C ASN A 109 -40.93 16.47 -8.95
N VAL A 110 -41.65 15.86 -8.00
CA VAL A 110 -41.07 15.43 -6.72
C VAL A 110 -40.00 14.35 -6.98
N ALA A 111 -40.26 13.37 -7.85
CA ALA A 111 -39.30 12.35 -8.18
C ALA A 111 -37.99 12.96 -8.79
N ARG A 112 -38.11 13.87 -9.75
CA ARG A 112 -36.96 14.57 -10.34
C ARG A 112 -36.22 15.42 -9.32
N GLY A 113 -36.91 16.17 -8.45
CA GLY A 113 -36.33 16.92 -7.36
C GLY A 113 -35.51 16.03 -6.41
N SER A 114 -36.06 14.87 -6.04
CA SER A 114 -35.36 13.88 -5.19
C SER A 114 -34.10 13.34 -5.86
N LEU A 115 -34.12 13.07 -7.19
CA LEU A 115 -32.93 12.60 -7.92
C LEU A 115 -31.86 13.68 -8.02
N TRP A 116 -32.23 14.96 -8.22
CA TRP A 116 -31.28 16.07 -8.15
C TRP A 116 -30.71 16.23 -6.73
N GLY A 117 -31.54 16.12 -5.70
CA GLY A 117 -31.09 16.13 -4.31
C GLY A 117 -30.12 14.98 -4.03
N SER A 118 -30.42 13.76 -4.49
CA SER A 118 -29.53 12.60 -4.39
C SER A 118 -28.17 12.86 -5.07
N ALA A 119 -28.17 13.44 -6.27
CA ALA A 119 -26.92 13.76 -6.98
C ALA A 119 -26.06 14.77 -6.21
N ILE A 120 -26.68 15.85 -5.72
CA ILE A 120 -25.98 16.92 -4.98
C ILE A 120 -25.45 16.38 -3.63
N VAL A 121 -26.31 15.76 -2.84
CA VAL A 121 -25.94 15.19 -1.54
C VAL A 121 -24.89 14.08 -1.73
N GLY A 122 -25.00 13.32 -2.83
CA GLY A 122 -24.01 12.30 -3.20
C GLY A 122 -22.59 12.84 -3.38
N VAL A 123 -22.43 14.04 -3.95
CA VAL A 123 -21.10 14.70 -4.06
C VAL A 123 -20.54 15.00 -2.67
N PHE A 124 -21.35 15.51 -1.75
CA PHE A 124 -20.93 15.71 -0.36
C PHE A 124 -20.57 14.36 0.32
N GLY A 125 -21.34 13.30 0.00
CA GLY A 125 -21.04 11.95 0.45
C GLY A 125 -19.68 11.45 -0.05
N MET A 126 -19.33 11.70 -1.32
CA MET A 126 -18.02 11.36 -1.87
C MET A 126 -16.88 12.10 -1.15
N THR A 127 -17.03 13.39 -0.85
CA THR A 127 -16.01 14.15 -0.11
C THR A 127 -15.87 13.64 1.32
N ALA A 128 -16.96 13.28 1.99
CA ALA A 128 -16.93 12.66 3.32
C ALA A 128 -16.23 11.29 3.28
N MET A 129 -16.52 10.48 2.26
CA MET A 129 -15.88 9.18 2.06
C MET A 129 -14.37 9.31 1.79
N TYR A 130 -13.96 10.28 0.97
CA TYR A 130 -12.55 10.60 0.72
C TYR A 130 -11.81 10.95 2.03
N LYS A 131 -12.43 11.82 2.86
CA LYS A 131 -11.87 12.18 4.17
C LYS A 131 -11.76 10.97 5.09
N ALA A 132 -12.80 10.15 5.16
CA ALA A 132 -12.77 8.91 5.97
C ALA A 132 -11.67 7.96 5.49
N GLY A 133 -11.51 7.78 4.17
CA GLY A 133 -10.45 6.98 3.57
C GLY A 133 -9.05 7.48 3.91
N GLY A 134 -8.82 8.80 3.86
CA GLY A 134 -7.55 9.41 4.24
C GLY A 134 -7.19 9.16 5.71
N LEU A 135 -8.15 9.38 6.62
CA LEU A 135 -7.94 9.12 8.05
C LEU A 135 -7.73 7.62 8.33
N GLY A 136 -8.42 6.72 7.60
CA GLY A 136 -8.17 5.29 7.68
C GLY A 136 -6.75 4.91 7.20
N GLY A 137 -6.28 5.56 6.13
CA GLY A 137 -4.90 5.45 5.67
C GLY A 137 -3.90 5.84 6.75
N ASP A 138 -4.13 6.95 7.47
CA ASP A 138 -3.28 7.37 8.59
C ASP A 138 -3.22 6.31 9.70
N VAL A 139 -4.35 5.69 10.05
CA VAL A 139 -4.40 4.60 11.04
C VAL A 139 -3.54 3.41 10.58
N VAL A 140 -3.61 3.05 9.29
CA VAL A 140 -2.83 1.91 8.74
C VAL A 140 -1.34 2.24 8.65
N TYR A 141 -0.99 3.40 8.08
CA TYR A 141 0.40 3.72 7.75
C TYR A 141 1.20 4.27 8.93
N ARG A 142 0.59 5.08 9.81
CA ARG A 142 1.29 5.71 10.94
C ARG A 142 1.27 4.85 12.19
N TYR A 143 0.21 4.05 12.39
CA TYR A 143 -0.02 3.31 13.63
C TYR A 143 -0.10 1.80 13.45
N ALA A 144 0.22 1.28 12.26
CA ALA A 144 0.15 -0.16 11.98
C ALA A 144 -1.22 -0.80 12.30
N GLY A 145 -2.31 -0.05 12.09
CA GLY A 145 -3.67 -0.48 12.42
C GLY A 145 -4.08 -1.80 11.75
N GLY A 146 -3.56 -2.07 10.54
CA GLY A 146 -3.78 -3.35 9.87
C GLY A 146 -3.26 -4.55 10.64
N VAL A 147 -2.11 -4.42 11.29
CA VAL A 147 -1.55 -5.46 12.18
C VAL A 147 -2.36 -5.55 13.49
N GLY A 148 -2.81 -4.40 14.01
CA GLY A 148 -3.66 -4.35 15.21
C GLY A 148 -4.99 -5.06 15.02
N THR A 149 -5.63 -4.95 13.85
CA THR A 149 -6.89 -5.66 13.55
C THR A 149 -6.72 -7.18 13.52
N ARG A 150 -5.51 -7.69 13.27
CA ARG A 150 -5.14 -9.11 13.30
C ARG A 150 -4.51 -9.51 14.64
N HIS A 151 -4.76 -8.76 15.71
CA HIS A 151 -4.32 -9.04 17.07
C HIS A 151 -2.79 -9.16 17.24
N GLY A 152 -2.02 -8.56 16.34
CA GLY A 152 -0.56 -8.60 16.38
C GLY A 152 0.00 -9.97 16.00
N ASP A 153 -0.51 -10.59 14.95
CA ASP A 153 0.05 -11.83 14.40
C ASP A 153 1.57 -11.74 14.23
N THR A 154 2.31 -12.74 14.72
CA THR A 154 3.77 -12.73 14.78
C THR A 154 4.40 -12.55 13.40
N ALA A 155 3.82 -13.15 12.35
CA ALA A 155 4.35 -13.01 10.99
C ALA A 155 4.17 -11.57 10.47
N ASP A 156 3.05 -10.93 10.77
CA ASP A 156 2.79 -9.55 10.38
C ASP A 156 3.67 -8.57 11.16
N VAL A 157 3.85 -8.80 12.48
CA VAL A 157 4.76 -8.00 13.32
C VAL A 157 6.19 -8.07 12.80
N ASN A 158 6.68 -9.27 12.45
CA ASN A 158 8.02 -9.45 11.90
C ASN A 158 8.18 -8.73 10.54
N ARG A 159 7.18 -8.81 9.66
CA ARG A 159 7.22 -8.10 8.37
C ARG A 159 7.19 -6.58 8.54
N LEU A 160 6.38 -6.09 9.48
CA LEU A 160 6.34 -4.66 9.82
C LEU A 160 7.69 -4.19 10.36
N TYR A 161 8.31 -4.97 11.26
CA TYR A 161 9.61 -4.64 11.83
C TYR A 161 10.71 -4.62 10.76
N LEU A 162 10.73 -5.61 9.88
CA LEU A 162 11.62 -5.64 8.71
C LEU A 162 11.44 -4.38 7.84
N ALA A 163 10.19 -4.06 7.50
CA ALA A 163 9.87 -2.89 6.70
C ALA A 163 10.29 -1.58 7.38
N ALA A 164 10.05 -1.46 8.69
CA ALA A 164 10.43 -0.27 9.47
C ALA A 164 11.95 -0.06 9.48
N LEU A 165 12.74 -1.10 9.75
CA LEU A 165 14.20 -1.03 9.70
C LEU A 165 14.71 -0.67 8.31
N TYR A 166 14.17 -1.30 7.26
CA TYR A 166 14.51 -1.00 5.88
C TYR A 166 14.23 0.45 5.50
N GLN A 167 13.02 0.94 5.79
CA GLN A 167 12.64 2.33 5.47
C GLN A 167 13.48 3.34 6.26
N SER A 168 13.75 3.07 7.54
CA SER A 168 14.62 3.91 8.37
C SER A 168 16.07 3.97 7.83
N ALA A 169 16.59 2.85 7.34
CA ALA A 169 17.91 2.80 6.71
C ALA A 169 17.95 3.59 5.40
N GLN A 170 16.91 3.49 4.57
CA GLN A 170 16.80 4.29 3.34
C GLN A 170 16.67 5.78 3.62
N GLN A 171 15.90 6.15 4.65
CA GLN A 171 15.78 7.55 5.09
C GLN A 171 17.13 8.11 5.56
N ALA A 172 17.90 7.33 6.36
CA ALA A 172 19.25 7.72 6.77
C ALA A 172 20.18 7.95 5.56
N ARG A 173 20.11 7.07 4.53
CA ARG A 173 20.85 7.29 3.26
C ARG A 173 20.40 8.58 2.55
N ALA A 174 19.10 8.86 2.49
CA ALA A 174 18.58 10.08 1.86
C ALA A 174 19.04 11.35 2.60
N GLN A 175 19.28 11.25 3.90
CA GLN A 175 19.82 12.31 4.75
C GLN A 175 21.37 12.35 4.76
N HIS A 176 22.03 11.52 3.95
CA HIS A 176 23.48 11.37 3.89
C HIS A 176 24.13 10.87 5.20
N ASP A 177 23.35 10.27 6.11
CA ASP A 177 23.85 9.65 7.34
C ASP A 177 24.20 8.18 7.07
N SER A 178 25.38 7.98 6.46
CA SER A 178 25.87 6.63 6.13
C SER A 178 26.15 5.79 7.38
N ALA A 179 26.55 6.41 8.50
CA ALA A 179 26.80 5.69 9.73
C ALA A 179 25.50 5.09 10.30
N ARG A 180 24.46 5.89 10.34
CA ARG A 180 23.12 5.44 10.77
C ARG A 180 22.54 4.39 9.84
N ALA A 181 22.69 4.58 8.52
CA ALA A 181 22.25 3.59 7.52
C ALA A 181 22.94 2.24 7.74
N ALA A 182 24.26 2.23 7.92
CA ALA A 182 25.04 1.03 8.18
C ALA A 182 24.60 0.30 9.46
N GLN A 183 24.35 1.04 10.55
CA GLN A 183 23.82 0.45 11.78
C GLN A 183 22.47 -0.24 11.56
N LEU A 184 21.54 0.41 10.86
CA LEU A 184 20.20 -0.11 10.62
C LEU A 184 20.22 -1.34 9.71
N PHE A 185 21.05 -1.37 8.65
CA PHE A 185 21.22 -2.57 7.83
C PHE A 185 21.90 -3.72 8.57
N THR A 186 22.82 -3.42 9.49
CA THR A 186 23.43 -4.44 10.36
C THR A 186 22.37 -5.03 11.31
N GLU A 187 21.54 -4.18 11.92
CA GLU A 187 20.44 -4.63 12.77
C GLU A 187 19.42 -5.46 11.99
N LEU A 188 19.06 -5.02 10.77
CA LEU A 188 18.17 -5.77 9.90
C LEU A 188 18.70 -7.19 9.63
N ALA A 189 20.00 -7.32 9.30
CA ALA A 189 20.63 -8.62 9.05
C ALA A 189 20.71 -9.48 10.33
N ARG A 190 20.87 -8.88 11.49
CA ARG A 190 20.88 -9.57 12.78
C ARG A 190 19.51 -10.15 13.14
N GLN A 191 18.44 -9.41 12.84
CA GLN A 191 17.06 -9.83 13.12
C GLN A 191 16.54 -10.86 12.12
N PHE A 192 16.95 -10.78 10.86
CA PHE A 192 16.48 -11.63 9.77
C PHE A 192 17.63 -12.35 9.04
N PRO A 193 18.46 -13.16 9.75
CA PRO A 193 19.69 -13.75 9.18
C PRO A 193 19.42 -14.79 8.08
N ALA A 194 18.24 -15.41 8.09
CA ALA A 194 17.86 -16.44 7.10
C ALA A 194 17.37 -15.81 5.77
N ASP A 195 17.00 -14.52 5.77
CA ASP A 195 16.53 -13.86 4.55
C ASP A 195 17.69 -13.45 3.66
N THR A 196 17.84 -14.11 2.51
CA THR A 196 18.89 -13.82 1.54
C THR A 196 18.85 -12.39 1.02
N ASN A 197 17.65 -11.79 0.85
CA ASN A 197 17.54 -10.40 0.40
C ASN A 197 18.06 -9.43 1.45
N VAL A 198 17.79 -9.69 2.72
CA VAL A 198 18.31 -8.91 3.85
C VAL A 198 19.84 -9.01 3.92
N ARG A 199 20.38 -10.23 3.77
CA ARG A 199 21.83 -10.42 3.71
C ARG A 199 22.49 -9.63 2.57
N LEU A 200 21.87 -9.61 1.39
CA LEU A 200 22.38 -8.81 0.26
C LEU A 200 22.26 -7.30 0.50
N LEU A 201 21.23 -6.82 1.20
CA LEU A 201 21.12 -5.41 1.59
C LEU A 201 22.23 -5.01 2.59
N ALA A 202 22.54 -5.88 3.55
CA ALA A 202 23.64 -5.66 4.47
C ALA A 202 25.00 -5.62 3.73
N ILE A 203 25.23 -6.51 2.77
CA ILE A 203 26.44 -6.49 1.93
C ILE A 203 26.50 -5.22 1.06
N GLU A 204 25.38 -4.79 0.48
CA GLU A 204 25.31 -3.50 -0.22
C GLU A 204 25.70 -2.34 0.71
N SER A 205 25.26 -2.39 1.97
CA SER A 205 25.61 -1.39 2.97
C SER A 205 27.11 -1.39 3.33
N LEU A 206 27.77 -2.54 3.33
CA LEU A 206 29.24 -2.60 3.46
C LEU A 206 29.93 -1.79 2.36
N ILE A 207 29.44 -1.91 1.11
CA ILE A 207 30.01 -1.19 -0.03
C ILE A 207 29.70 0.31 0.04
N ARG A 208 28.42 0.66 0.22
CA ARG A 208 27.93 2.03 0.03
C ARG A 208 28.10 2.90 1.26
N ASP A 209 27.81 2.35 2.45
CA ASP A 209 27.70 3.11 3.68
C ASP A 209 28.98 3.02 4.52
N ARG A 210 29.57 1.80 4.68
CA ARG A 210 30.80 1.57 5.45
C ARG A 210 32.08 1.71 4.64
N LYS A 211 32.01 1.69 3.31
CA LYS A 211 33.16 1.69 2.39
C LYS A 211 34.14 0.52 2.63
N ASP A 212 33.60 -0.62 3.09
CA ASP A 212 34.35 -1.83 3.37
C ASP A 212 34.13 -2.89 2.27
N ALA A 213 34.78 -2.63 1.13
CA ALA A 213 34.68 -3.52 -0.02
C ALA A 213 35.29 -4.91 0.25
N ARG A 214 36.28 -5.02 1.12
CA ARG A 214 36.89 -6.31 1.47
C ARG A 214 35.95 -7.21 2.23
N GLU A 215 35.27 -6.69 3.24
CA GLU A 215 34.25 -7.43 3.99
C GLU A 215 33.06 -7.79 3.08
N ALA A 216 32.65 -6.88 2.18
CA ALA A 216 31.59 -7.15 1.22
C ALA A 216 31.92 -8.33 0.29
N LEU A 217 33.13 -8.41 -0.27
CA LEU A 217 33.57 -9.52 -1.10
C LEU A 217 33.59 -10.84 -0.31
N ALA A 218 34.12 -10.81 0.91
CA ALA A 218 34.12 -11.98 1.79
C ALA A 218 32.68 -12.43 2.16
N ALA A 219 31.77 -11.50 2.38
CA ALA A 219 30.37 -11.83 2.66
C ALA A 219 29.64 -12.38 1.42
N LEU A 220 29.90 -11.84 0.22
CA LEU A 220 29.34 -12.35 -1.04
C LEU A 220 29.79 -13.78 -1.36
N SER A 221 31.00 -14.19 -0.98
CA SER A 221 31.47 -15.57 -1.19
C SER A 221 30.73 -16.61 -0.35
N ARG A 222 30.04 -16.17 0.73
CA ARG A 222 29.25 -17.02 1.63
C ARG A 222 27.77 -17.09 1.24
N ILE A 223 27.35 -16.39 0.19
CA ILE A 223 25.97 -16.49 -0.32
C ILE A 223 25.88 -17.76 -1.16
N ASP A 224 25.04 -18.69 -0.72
CA ASP A 224 24.70 -19.86 -1.52
C ASP A 224 23.78 -19.45 -2.67
N VAL A 225 24.23 -19.68 -3.90
CA VAL A 225 23.53 -19.27 -5.12
C VAL A 225 23.25 -20.51 -5.96
N ARG A 226 22.01 -20.96 -5.94
CA ARG A 226 21.60 -22.10 -6.78
C ARG A 226 21.70 -21.74 -8.27
N PRO A 227 22.14 -22.71 -9.12
CA PRO A 227 22.29 -22.49 -10.55
C PRO A 227 21.01 -22.03 -11.28
N ASP A 228 19.86 -22.47 -10.80
CA ASP A 228 18.53 -22.15 -11.33
C ASP A 228 17.97 -20.79 -10.87
N ASP A 229 18.51 -20.21 -9.80
CA ASP A 229 18.09 -18.90 -9.32
C ASP A 229 18.76 -17.76 -10.10
N ARG A 230 18.25 -17.53 -11.31
CA ARG A 230 18.71 -16.49 -12.21
C ARG A 230 18.74 -15.10 -11.55
N ARG A 231 17.73 -14.75 -10.76
CA ARG A 231 17.61 -13.43 -10.16
C ARG A 231 18.69 -13.19 -9.10
N LEU A 232 18.92 -14.18 -8.27
CA LEU A 232 19.96 -14.13 -7.23
C LEU A 232 21.35 -14.09 -7.87
N ARG A 233 21.61 -14.91 -8.91
CA ARG A 233 22.87 -14.91 -9.66
C ARG A 233 23.22 -13.51 -10.19
N LEU A 234 22.28 -12.87 -10.88
CA LEU A 234 22.45 -11.52 -11.40
C LEU A 234 22.75 -10.51 -10.29
N ARG A 235 21.97 -10.54 -9.19
CA ARG A 235 22.12 -9.60 -8.08
C ARG A 235 23.46 -9.74 -7.37
N VAL A 236 23.89 -10.98 -7.09
CA VAL A 236 25.20 -11.26 -6.47
C VAL A 236 26.34 -10.84 -7.39
N ALA A 237 26.26 -11.10 -8.70
CA ALA A 237 27.28 -10.71 -9.65
C ALA A 237 27.43 -9.18 -9.77
N PHE A 238 26.32 -8.43 -9.82
CA PHE A 238 26.39 -6.96 -9.83
C PHE A 238 26.96 -6.41 -8.52
N LEU A 239 26.54 -6.91 -7.35
CA LEU A 239 27.11 -6.48 -6.07
C LEU A 239 28.61 -6.82 -5.97
N ARG A 240 29.04 -7.95 -6.52
CA ARG A 240 30.47 -8.32 -6.57
C ARG A 240 31.27 -7.36 -7.44
N ALA A 241 30.73 -6.99 -8.61
CA ALA A 241 31.37 -5.98 -9.45
C ALA A 241 31.45 -4.62 -8.75
N ASP A 242 30.39 -4.19 -8.07
CA ASP A 242 30.39 -2.95 -7.29
C ASP A 242 31.41 -2.99 -6.15
N ALA A 243 31.55 -4.12 -5.47
CA ALA A 243 32.57 -4.32 -4.44
C ALA A 243 33.98 -4.27 -5.00
N TYR A 244 34.26 -4.89 -6.19
CA TYR A 244 35.56 -4.78 -6.87
C TYR A 244 35.89 -3.34 -7.25
N VAL A 245 34.87 -2.59 -7.79
CA VAL A 245 35.09 -1.17 -8.11
C VAL A 245 35.43 -0.38 -6.84
N ALA A 246 34.68 -0.59 -5.75
CA ALA A 246 34.93 0.07 -4.47
C ALA A 246 36.30 -0.30 -3.85
N ALA A 247 36.85 -1.47 -4.20
CA ALA A 247 38.19 -1.92 -3.81
C ALA A 247 39.33 -1.41 -4.74
N GLY A 248 39.00 -0.64 -5.80
CA GLY A 248 39.94 -0.23 -6.82
C GLY A 248 40.37 -1.34 -7.79
N GLN A 249 39.70 -2.50 -7.77
CA GLN A 249 40.03 -3.66 -8.59
C GLN A 249 39.19 -3.64 -9.90
N HIS A 250 39.43 -2.63 -10.73
CA HIS A 250 38.61 -2.36 -11.92
C HIS A 250 38.65 -3.50 -12.96
N ASP A 251 39.82 -4.14 -13.14
CA ASP A 251 39.94 -5.26 -14.09
C ASP A 251 39.18 -6.51 -13.62
N ALA A 252 39.19 -6.79 -12.32
CA ALA A 252 38.38 -7.86 -11.74
C ALA A 252 36.88 -7.59 -11.92
N ALA A 253 36.47 -6.34 -11.74
CA ALA A 253 35.08 -5.92 -11.96
C ALA A 253 34.67 -6.12 -13.43
N ARG A 254 35.48 -5.67 -14.39
CA ARG A 254 35.25 -5.84 -15.83
C ARG A 254 35.17 -7.33 -16.21
N SER A 255 36.14 -8.12 -15.78
CA SER A 255 36.18 -9.56 -16.06
C SER A 255 34.96 -10.30 -15.51
N SER A 256 34.56 -9.98 -14.29
CA SER A 256 33.34 -10.55 -13.66
C SER A 256 32.08 -10.22 -14.44
N LEU A 257 31.93 -8.97 -14.90
CA LEU A 257 30.77 -8.56 -15.71
C LEU A 257 30.81 -9.14 -17.12
N GLN A 258 31.98 -9.27 -17.76
CA GLN A 258 32.12 -9.94 -19.05
C GLN A 258 31.71 -11.41 -18.97
N GLN A 259 32.08 -12.11 -17.90
CA GLN A 259 31.60 -13.47 -17.67
C GLN A 259 30.07 -13.50 -17.51
N LEU A 260 29.52 -12.55 -16.74
CA LEU A 260 28.06 -12.44 -16.56
C LEU A 260 27.33 -12.20 -17.89
N ALA A 261 27.87 -11.39 -18.80
CA ALA A 261 27.30 -11.15 -20.11
C ALA A 261 27.26 -12.42 -20.98
N ARG A 262 28.28 -13.29 -20.87
CA ARG A 262 28.26 -14.61 -21.55
C ARG A 262 27.22 -15.55 -20.96
N ASP A 263 27.04 -15.54 -19.64
CA ASP A 263 26.06 -16.37 -18.95
C ASP A 263 24.61 -15.91 -19.17
N PHE A 264 24.41 -14.62 -19.45
CA PHE A 264 23.10 -13.98 -19.61
C PHE A 264 23.06 -13.10 -20.89
N PRO A 265 22.99 -13.71 -22.10
CA PRO A 265 23.04 -12.97 -23.38
C PRO A 265 21.91 -11.94 -23.55
N ASP A 266 20.73 -12.22 -23.00
CA ASP A 266 19.59 -11.29 -23.02
C ASP A 266 19.80 -10.03 -22.15
N MET A 267 20.77 -10.05 -21.24
CA MET A 267 21.17 -8.90 -20.41
C MET A 267 22.45 -8.21 -20.91
N GLN A 268 23.02 -8.68 -22.02
CA GLN A 268 24.35 -8.25 -22.53
C GLN A 268 24.44 -6.73 -22.65
N GLN A 269 23.51 -6.08 -23.32
CA GLN A 269 23.52 -4.62 -23.52
C GLN A 269 23.58 -3.85 -22.20
N ARG A 270 22.82 -4.29 -21.18
CA ARG A 270 22.77 -3.66 -19.86
C ARG A 270 24.09 -3.87 -19.10
N ILE A 271 24.66 -5.06 -19.24
CA ILE A 271 25.94 -5.41 -18.57
C ILE A 271 27.09 -4.63 -19.23
N GLU A 272 27.14 -4.55 -20.56
CA GLU A 272 28.13 -3.76 -21.31
C GLU A 272 28.07 -2.27 -20.95
N ALA A 273 26.86 -1.70 -20.84
CA ALA A 273 26.66 -0.34 -20.36
C ALA A 273 27.24 -0.12 -18.94
N ARG A 274 27.18 -1.14 -18.07
CA ARG A 274 27.78 -1.09 -16.73
C ARG A 274 29.30 -1.19 -16.79
N ILE A 275 29.86 -2.04 -17.68
CA ILE A 275 31.30 -2.15 -17.90
C ILE A 275 31.88 -0.82 -18.37
N ALA A 276 31.20 -0.13 -19.29
CA ALA A 276 31.64 1.17 -19.81
C ALA A 276 31.72 2.28 -18.74
N GLN A 277 31.01 2.13 -17.62
CA GLN A 277 31.03 3.07 -16.49
C GLN A 277 32.25 2.83 -15.55
N ILE A 278 32.93 1.70 -15.65
CA ILE A 278 34.11 1.39 -14.83
C ILE A 278 35.32 2.09 -15.42
N LYS A 279 35.76 3.14 -14.76
CA LYS A 279 36.94 3.93 -15.18
C LYS A 279 38.25 3.26 -14.76
#